data_7817ba38a2a4d8ee4f8ffd9f86efd2c0
#
_entry.id   7817ba38a2a4d8ee4f8ffd9f86efd2c0
#
_cell.length_a   1.000
_cell.length_b   1.000
_cell.length_c   1.000
_cell.angle_alpha   90.00
_cell.angle_beta   90.00
_cell.angle_gamma   90.00
#
_symmetry.space_group_name_H-M   'P 1'
#
loop_
_entity.id
_entity.type
_entity.pdbx_description
1 polymer ?
#
loop_
_entity_poly.entity_id
_entity_poly.type
_entity_poly.pdbx_seq_one_letter_code
_entity_poly.pdbx_strand_id
1 'polypeptide(L)'
;MENQDGVRPPLRHKERAGIFRPGRQLHDDSYPEEKQGSFRGIAVSLRGMPNPSDYEGLQGNVRDLALPELETWENQYPDREYQVRMELPEFTCICPKTGLPDFATITIEYVPGKCCVELKSLKLYLGAFRDVGIFHEHAVNKILDDFVEAVNPRKVEIHGRFGARGGITTGVSAAWPKEL
;
A
#
# COMPACT_ATOMS: atom_id res chain seq x y z
N MET A 1 -47.82 27.35 -31.83
CA MET A 1 -46.92 27.61 -32.95
C MET A 1 -45.54 27.32 -32.43
N GLU A 2 -45.17 26.12 -32.66
CA GLU A 2 -44.05 25.54 -33.39
C GLU A 2 -42.71 25.75 -32.67
N ASN A 3 -42.21 24.76 -31.98
CA ASN A 3 -41.58 23.49 -32.38
C ASN A 3 -40.36 23.70 -33.29
N GLN A 4 -39.22 23.35 -32.85
CA GLN A 4 -38.30 22.59 -33.71
C GLN A 4 -37.13 21.95 -32.92
N ASP A 5 -37.15 20.67 -33.00
CA ASP A 5 -36.15 19.68 -32.57
C ASP A 5 -34.78 19.90 -33.22
N GLY A 6 -33.74 19.91 -32.42
CA GLY A 6 -32.34 19.89 -32.86
C GLY A 6 -31.64 18.60 -32.44
N VAL A 7 -32.00 17.47 -33.04
CA VAL A 7 -31.27 16.19 -32.85
C VAL A 7 -29.98 16.23 -33.64
N ARG A 8 -28.82 16.16 -32.99
CA ARG A 8 -27.51 15.97 -33.63
C ARG A 8 -27.30 14.49 -33.93
N PRO A 9 -26.86 14.11 -35.16
CA PRO A 9 -26.55 12.73 -35.47
C PRO A 9 -25.24 12.24 -34.81
N PRO A 10 -25.11 10.90 -34.62
CA PRO A 10 -23.96 10.31 -33.93
C PRO A 10 -22.71 10.32 -34.85
N LEU A 11 -21.57 10.59 -34.23
CA LEU A 11 -20.25 10.54 -34.88
C LEU A 11 -19.91 9.09 -35.28
N ARG A 12 -19.68 8.86 -36.55
CA ARG A 12 -19.19 7.59 -37.11
C ARG A 12 -17.71 7.40 -36.73
N HIS A 13 -17.41 6.38 -35.98
CA HIS A 13 -16.06 5.85 -35.82
C HIS A 13 -15.61 5.21 -37.14
N LYS A 14 -14.58 5.76 -37.75
CA LYS A 14 -13.84 5.09 -38.83
C LYS A 14 -12.86 4.09 -38.21
N GLU A 15 -13.17 2.82 -38.33
CA GLU A 15 -12.23 1.72 -38.14
C GLU A 15 -11.09 1.83 -39.17
N ARG A 16 -9.87 2.01 -38.69
CA ARG A 16 -8.67 1.77 -39.50
C ARG A 16 -8.14 0.39 -39.15
N ALA A 17 -8.42 -0.57 -39.98
CA ALA A 17 -7.74 -1.85 -40.00
C ALA A 17 -6.27 -1.63 -40.39
N GLY A 18 -5.35 -1.76 -39.41
CA GLY A 18 -3.91 -1.79 -39.63
C GLY A 18 -3.46 -3.23 -39.87
N ILE A 19 -3.02 -3.50 -41.11
CA ILE A 19 -2.49 -4.80 -41.54
C ILE A 19 -1.18 -5.09 -40.80
N PHE A 20 -1.18 -6.15 -39.98
CA PHE A 20 0.00 -6.72 -39.36
C PHE A 20 0.78 -7.52 -40.45
N ARG A 21 2.00 -7.09 -40.80
CA ARG A 21 2.95 -7.86 -41.59
C ARG A 21 4.01 -8.48 -40.67
N PRO A 22 4.15 -9.80 -40.64
CA PRO A 22 5.27 -10.44 -39.96
C PRO A 22 6.48 -10.50 -40.93
N GLY A 23 7.66 -10.15 -40.41
CA GLY A 23 8.89 -10.49 -41.13
C GLY A 23 9.94 -9.39 -41.11
N ARG A 24 10.85 -9.45 -40.11
CA ARG A 24 12.30 -9.32 -40.33
C ARG A 24 13.02 -9.70 -39.04
N GLN A 25 13.64 -10.89 -39.02
CA GLN A 25 14.73 -11.19 -38.11
C GLN A 25 15.89 -10.24 -38.45
N LEU A 26 16.30 -9.44 -37.48
CA LEU A 26 17.58 -8.76 -37.50
C LEU A 26 18.42 -9.42 -36.39
N HIS A 27 19.29 -10.35 -36.81
CA HIS A 27 20.49 -10.67 -36.07
C HIS A 27 21.39 -9.44 -36.16
N ASP A 28 21.66 -8.82 -35.04
CA ASP A 28 22.81 -7.94 -34.90
C ASP A 28 23.56 -8.36 -33.64
N ASP A 29 24.56 -9.23 -33.89
CA ASP A 29 25.56 -9.67 -32.90
C ASP A 29 26.64 -8.61 -32.83
N SER A 30 26.45 -7.55 -32.09
CA SER A 30 27.53 -6.63 -31.75
C SER A 30 27.28 -5.94 -30.40
N TYR A 31 27.36 -6.73 -29.30
CA TYR A 31 27.65 -6.17 -27.99
C TYR A 31 29.15 -6.12 -27.85
N PRO A 32 29.77 -4.93 -27.64
CA PRO A 32 31.17 -4.87 -27.30
C PRO A 32 31.45 -5.52 -25.95
N GLU A 33 32.38 -6.43 -25.91
CA GLU A 33 32.94 -6.99 -24.66
C GLU A 33 33.40 -5.83 -23.76
N GLU A 34 32.60 -5.53 -22.70
CA GLU A 34 33.06 -4.62 -21.67
C GLU A 34 34.23 -5.24 -20.93
N LYS A 35 35.36 -4.57 -21.07
CA LYS A 35 36.59 -4.81 -20.31
C LYS A 35 36.21 -4.90 -18.81
N GLN A 36 36.51 -6.04 -18.21
CA GLN A 36 36.51 -6.24 -16.76
C GLN A 36 37.41 -5.21 -16.09
N GLY A 37 36.87 -4.05 -15.79
CA GLY A 37 37.50 -3.11 -14.88
C GLY A 37 37.38 -3.71 -13.46
N SER A 38 38.54 -4.08 -12.89
CA SER A 38 38.60 -4.53 -11.50
C SER A 38 38.25 -3.36 -10.59
N PHE A 39 36.97 -3.25 -10.24
CA PHE A 39 36.54 -2.53 -9.05
C PHE A 39 37.10 -3.30 -7.86
N ARG A 40 38.20 -2.82 -7.27
CA ARG A 40 38.60 -3.23 -5.93
C ARG A 40 37.50 -2.72 -4.99
N GLY A 41 36.43 -3.55 -4.84
CA GLY A 41 35.37 -3.33 -3.88
C GLY A 41 35.96 -3.25 -2.49
N ILE A 42 35.60 -2.21 -1.78
CA ILE A 42 35.73 -2.15 -0.32
C ILE A 42 35.00 -3.38 0.19
N ALA A 43 35.71 -4.40 0.62
CA ALA A 43 35.14 -5.55 1.29
C ALA A 43 34.60 -5.07 2.64
N VAL A 44 33.34 -4.64 2.69
CA VAL A 44 32.65 -4.45 3.94
C VAL A 44 32.54 -5.83 4.55
N SER A 45 33.24 -6.06 5.66
CA SER A 45 33.15 -7.30 6.42
C SER A 45 31.71 -7.46 6.94
N LEU A 46 30.93 -8.33 6.31
CA LEU A 46 29.57 -8.72 6.73
C LEU A 46 29.56 -9.70 7.92
N ARG A 47 30.66 -9.74 8.71
CA ARG A 47 30.73 -10.57 9.92
C ARG A 47 29.75 -10.02 10.96
N GLY A 48 28.68 -10.75 11.19
CA GLY A 48 27.67 -10.45 12.21
C GLY A 48 26.29 -10.05 11.68
N MET A 49 26.09 -9.99 10.36
CA MET A 49 24.74 -9.87 9.84
C MET A 49 24.06 -11.26 9.85
N PRO A 50 22.77 -11.34 10.23
CA PRO A 50 22.01 -12.58 10.11
C PRO A 50 22.08 -13.11 8.66
N ASN A 51 22.06 -14.43 8.51
CA ASN A 51 22.00 -15.06 7.19
C ASN A 51 20.84 -14.43 6.40
N PRO A 52 21.04 -13.94 5.16
CA PRO A 52 19.99 -13.30 4.37
C PRO A 52 18.73 -14.14 4.16
N SER A 53 18.81 -15.45 4.33
CA SER A 53 17.66 -16.37 4.26
C SER A 53 16.94 -16.59 5.59
N ASP A 54 17.52 -16.10 6.71
CA ASP A 54 16.94 -16.27 8.04
C ASP A 54 16.05 -15.08 8.37
N TYR A 55 14.77 -15.35 8.60
CA TYR A 55 13.77 -14.36 8.99
C TYR A 55 13.41 -14.43 10.48
N GLU A 56 13.94 -15.46 11.19
CA GLU A 56 13.73 -15.59 12.63
C GLU A 56 14.40 -14.45 13.39
N GLY A 57 13.66 -13.84 14.30
CA GLY A 57 14.15 -12.72 15.11
C GLY A 57 14.29 -11.37 14.40
N LEU A 58 13.95 -11.26 13.11
CA LEU A 58 13.96 -9.96 12.40
C LEU A 58 12.82 -9.04 12.81
N GLN A 59 11.75 -9.60 13.36
CA GLN A 59 10.60 -8.85 13.83
C GLN A 59 10.12 -9.44 15.17
N GLY A 60 9.94 -8.57 16.16
CA GLY A 60 9.31 -8.94 17.43
C GLY A 60 7.82 -9.24 17.26
N ASN A 61 7.14 -9.56 18.38
CA ASN A 61 5.70 -9.72 18.36
C ASN A 61 5.02 -8.38 18.02
N VAL A 62 4.40 -8.33 16.86
CA VAL A 62 3.75 -7.12 16.33
C VAL A 62 2.63 -6.62 17.24
N ARG A 63 1.95 -7.52 17.95
CA ARG A 63 0.86 -7.17 18.86
C ARG A 63 1.33 -6.41 20.10
N ASP A 64 2.61 -6.55 20.48
CA ASP A 64 3.20 -5.90 21.64
C ASP A 64 3.82 -4.52 21.30
N LEU A 65 3.68 -4.05 20.05
CA LEU A 65 4.19 -2.74 19.65
C LEU A 65 3.44 -1.63 20.40
N ALA A 66 4.20 -0.83 21.15
CA ALA A 66 3.68 0.37 21.82
C ALA A 66 3.58 1.52 20.79
N LEU A 67 2.39 1.73 20.26
CA LEU A 67 2.05 2.83 19.37
C LEU A 67 1.18 3.86 20.08
N PRO A 68 1.12 5.12 19.60
CA PRO A 68 0.17 6.10 20.12
C PRO A 68 -1.26 5.58 20.08
N GLU A 69 -2.04 5.88 21.10
CA GLU A 69 -3.44 5.46 21.18
C GLU A 69 -4.29 6.19 20.11
N LEU A 70 -5.26 5.47 19.56
CA LEU A 70 -6.29 6.03 18.70
C LEU A 70 -7.41 6.61 19.57
N GLU A 71 -7.65 7.90 19.43
CA GLU A 71 -8.76 8.59 20.08
C GLU A 71 -10.02 8.51 19.21
N THR A 72 -11.19 8.60 19.85
CA THR A 72 -12.50 8.55 19.18
C THR A 72 -13.42 9.64 19.70
N TRP A 73 -14.45 9.96 18.91
CA TRP A 73 -15.56 10.85 19.30
C TRP A 73 -16.89 10.22 18.97
N GLU A 74 -17.95 10.64 19.66
CA GLU A 74 -19.28 10.08 19.53
C GLU A 74 -19.91 10.35 18.16
N ASN A 75 -20.36 9.29 17.49
CA ASN A 75 -21.09 9.41 16.23
C ASN A 75 -22.54 9.86 16.51
N GLN A 76 -22.88 11.09 16.12
CA GLN A 76 -24.22 11.64 16.29
C GLN A 76 -25.27 11.08 15.31
N TYR A 77 -24.87 10.25 14.35
CA TYR A 77 -25.74 9.59 13.38
C TYR A 77 -25.58 8.06 13.38
N PRO A 78 -25.71 7.39 14.56
CA PRO A 78 -25.40 5.96 14.67
C PRO A 78 -26.36 5.07 13.88
N ASP A 79 -27.58 5.54 13.61
CA ASP A 79 -28.60 4.79 12.86
C ASP A 79 -28.48 4.98 11.32
N ARG A 80 -27.58 5.87 10.88
CA ARG A 80 -27.37 6.11 9.46
C ARG A 80 -26.22 5.24 8.96
N GLU A 81 -26.46 4.58 7.84
CA GLU A 81 -25.38 3.90 7.12
C GLU A 81 -24.65 4.90 6.22
N TYR A 82 -23.39 5.16 6.52
CA TYR A 82 -22.50 5.97 5.70
C TYR A 82 -21.08 5.44 5.84
N GLN A 83 -20.30 5.64 4.78
CA GLN A 83 -18.91 5.21 4.71
C GLN A 83 -17.99 6.42 4.85
N VAL A 84 -16.93 6.23 5.64
CA VAL A 84 -15.82 7.17 5.75
C VAL A 84 -14.63 6.56 5.06
N ARG A 85 -14.00 7.32 4.15
CA ARG A 85 -12.75 6.94 3.48
C ARG A 85 -11.66 7.94 3.84
N MET A 86 -10.53 7.41 4.28
CA MET A 86 -9.33 8.17 4.58
C MET A 86 -8.16 7.59 3.82
N GLU A 87 -7.26 8.46 3.38
CA GLU A 87 -6.08 8.06 2.61
C GLU A 87 -4.84 8.76 3.14
N LEU A 88 -3.81 8.01 3.50
CA LEU A 88 -2.52 8.49 3.96
C LEU A 88 -1.44 8.08 2.96
N PRO A 89 -1.01 8.98 2.05
CA PRO A 89 0.00 8.66 1.04
C PRO A 89 1.44 8.68 1.57
N GLU A 90 1.65 9.12 2.82
CA GLU A 90 2.97 9.32 3.43
C GLU A 90 3.34 8.24 4.46
N PHE A 91 2.67 7.10 4.44
CA PHE A 91 2.98 6.01 5.36
C PHE A 91 4.40 5.49 5.11
N THR A 92 5.13 5.32 6.21
CA THR A 92 6.51 4.81 6.17
C THR A 92 6.70 3.81 7.29
N CYS A 93 7.39 2.70 7.01
CA CYS A 93 7.88 1.75 8.00
C CYS A 93 9.30 1.29 7.61
N ILE A 94 9.94 0.49 8.43
CA ILE A 94 11.29 -0.04 8.17
C ILE A 94 11.18 -1.52 7.77
N CYS A 95 11.78 -1.89 6.65
CA CYS A 95 11.91 -3.29 6.26
C CYS A 95 12.80 -4.03 7.26
N PRO A 96 12.29 -5.06 7.99
CA PRO A 96 13.09 -5.76 9.00
C PRO A 96 14.34 -6.43 8.43
N LYS A 97 14.30 -6.81 7.14
CA LYS A 97 15.41 -7.50 6.49
C LYS A 97 16.53 -6.57 6.04
N THR A 98 16.18 -5.40 5.52
CA THR A 98 17.15 -4.50 4.89
C THR A 98 17.51 -3.30 5.76
N GLY A 99 16.69 -2.98 6.76
CA GLY A 99 16.80 -1.75 7.54
C GLY A 99 16.47 -0.48 6.75
N LEU A 100 15.99 -0.62 5.52
CA LEU A 100 15.63 0.52 4.68
C LEU A 100 14.15 0.90 4.85
N PRO A 101 13.79 2.18 4.66
CA PRO A 101 12.40 2.61 4.76
C PRO A 101 11.57 2.06 3.60
N ASP A 102 10.38 1.57 3.90
CA ASP A 102 9.31 1.24 2.97
C ASP A 102 8.25 2.34 2.98
N PHE A 103 7.80 2.77 1.81
CA PHE A 103 6.80 3.82 1.63
C PHE A 103 5.51 3.22 1.10
N ALA A 104 4.38 3.70 1.62
CA ALA A 104 3.08 3.22 1.19
C ALA A 104 2.00 4.30 1.22
N THR A 105 0.92 4.05 0.50
CA THR A 105 -0.36 4.69 0.72
C THR A 105 -1.24 3.73 1.52
N ILE A 106 -1.70 4.15 2.70
CA ILE A 106 -2.70 3.43 3.50
C ILE A 106 -4.06 4.05 3.26
N THR A 107 -5.02 3.23 2.85
CA THR A 107 -6.42 3.61 2.70
C THR A 107 -7.24 2.88 3.76
N ILE A 108 -8.06 3.61 4.52
CA ILE A 108 -8.97 3.09 5.52
C ILE A 108 -10.39 3.45 5.09
N GLU A 109 -11.23 2.45 4.86
CA GLU A 109 -12.64 2.61 4.55
C GLU A 109 -13.47 1.94 5.63
N TYR A 110 -14.35 2.68 6.32
CA TYR A 110 -15.14 2.10 7.37
C TYR A 110 -16.55 2.67 7.47
N VAL A 111 -17.46 1.87 7.99
CA VAL A 111 -18.82 2.27 8.38
C VAL A 111 -18.82 2.45 9.90
N PRO A 112 -18.99 3.68 10.42
CA PRO A 112 -18.97 3.92 11.85
C PRO A 112 -20.08 3.19 12.60
N GLY A 113 -19.75 2.75 13.82
CA GLY A 113 -20.71 2.33 14.81
C GLY A 113 -21.13 3.52 15.69
N LYS A 114 -20.91 3.38 17.00
CA LYS A 114 -21.18 4.44 18.00
C LYS A 114 -20.14 5.55 18.01
N CYS A 115 -18.95 5.27 17.49
CA CYS A 115 -17.82 6.20 17.51
C CYS A 115 -17.24 6.39 16.11
N CYS A 116 -16.58 7.55 15.91
CA CYS A 116 -15.73 7.84 14.78
C CYS A 116 -14.29 8.02 15.28
N VAL A 117 -13.31 7.70 14.43
CA VAL A 117 -11.90 7.92 14.76
C VAL A 117 -11.56 9.42 14.75
N GLU A 118 -10.70 9.85 15.67
CA GLU A 118 -10.17 11.21 15.70
C GLU A 118 -8.92 11.30 14.79
N LEU A 119 -8.93 12.27 13.86
CA LEU A 119 -7.95 12.30 12.76
C LEU A 119 -6.53 12.68 13.20
N LYS A 120 -6.39 13.51 14.25
CA LYS A 120 -5.06 13.88 14.74
C LYS A 120 -4.37 12.69 15.40
N SER A 121 -5.09 11.94 16.23
CA SER A 121 -4.58 10.72 16.84
C SER A 121 -4.23 9.66 15.79
N LEU A 122 -5.10 9.47 14.79
CA LEU A 122 -4.83 8.57 13.67
C LEU A 122 -3.55 8.97 12.91
N LYS A 123 -3.35 10.26 12.66
CA LYS A 123 -2.12 10.76 12.02
C LYS A 123 -0.87 10.44 12.86
N LEU A 124 -0.94 10.65 14.18
CA LEU A 124 0.18 10.36 15.08
C LEU A 124 0.46 8.86 15.15
N TYR A 125 -0.60 8.05 15.26
CA TYR A 125 -0.52 6.59 15.26
C TYR A 125 0.16 6.05 14.00
N LEU A 126 -0.34 6.41 12.80
CA LEU A 126 0.24 5.97 11.53
C LEU A 126 1.66 6.52 11.32
N GLY A 127 1.93 7.74 11.78
CA GLY A 127 3.24 8.35 11.70
C GLY A 127 4.30 7.68 12.57
N ALA A 128 3.90 6.99 13.66
CA ALA A 128 4.82 6.28 14.55
C ALA A 128 5.43 5.02 13.89
N PHE A 129 4.83 4.49 12.85
CA PHE A 129 5.39 3.34 12.12
C PHE A 129 6.71 3.64 11.43
N ARG A 130 7.08 4.91 11.22
CA ARG A 130 8.32 5.29 10.53
C ARG A 130 9.61 4.73 11.16
N ASP A 131 9.56 4.44 12.45
CA ASP A 131 10.70 3.89 13.20
C ASP A 131 10.50 2.41 13.56
N VAL A 132 9.43 1.78 13.04
CA VAL A 132 9.06 0.40 13.35
C VAL A 132 9.54 -0.54 12.26
N GLY A 133 10.36 -1.54 12.64
CA GLY A 133 10.72 -2.67 11.77
C GLY A 133 9.54 -3.63 11.66
N ILE A 134 8.85 -3.64 10.52
CA ILE A 134 7.63 -4.43 10.33
C ILE A 134 7.45 -4.84 8.86
N PHE A 135 7.02 -6.09 8.61
CA PHE A 135 6.63 -6.54 7.28
C PHE A 135 5.29 -5.95 6.87
N HIS A 136 5.10 -5.74 5.56
CA HIS A 136 3.92 -5.09 4.99
C HIS A 136 2.60 -5.74 5.44
N GLU A 137 2.56 -7.07 5.41
CA GLU A 137 1.41 -7.87 5.82
C GLU A 137 1.05 -7.64 7.28
N HIS A 138 2.05 -7.58 8.14
CA HIS A 138 1.85 -7.35 9.57
C HIS A 138 1.46 -5.90 9.87
N ALA A 139 2.01 -4.93 9.15
CA ALA A 139 1.65 -3.52 9.32
C ALA A 139 0.16 -3.29 9.08
N VAL A 140 -0.38 -3.79 7.94
CA VAL A 140 -1.80 -3.62 7.61
C VAL A 140 -2.71 -4.34 8.59
N ASN A 141 -2.36 -5.56 9.02
CA ASN A 141 -3.13 -6.30 10.02
C ASN A 141 -3.09 -5.64 11.41
N LYS A 142 -1.93 -5.12 11.83
CA LYS A 142 -1.81 -4.36 13.10
C LYS A 142 -2.69 -3.12 13.10
N ILE A 143 -2.68 -2.36 11.99
CA ILE A 143 -3.54 -1.18 11.84
C ILE A 143 -5.01 -1.58 11.92
N LEU A 144 -5.40 -2.70 11.29
CA LEU A 144 -6.77 -3.21 11.35
C LEU A 144 -7.18 -3.57 12.78
N ASP A 145 -6.36 -4.36 13.49
CA ASP A 145 -6.66 -4.81 14.86
C ASP A 145 -6.82 -3.60 15.81
N ASP A 146 -5.89 -2.65 15.77
CA ASP A 146 -5.92 -1.46 16.61
C ASP A 146 -7.10 -0.54 16.27
N PHE A 147 -7.42 -0.40 14.98
CA PHE A 147 -8.56 0.40 14.55
C PHE A 147 -9.89 -0.22 15.03
N VAL A 148 -10.03 -1.54 14.91
CA VAL A 148 -11.21 -2.27 15.37
C VAL A 148 -11.36 -2.15 16.89
N GLU A 149 -10.27 -2.31 17.63
CA GLU A 149 -10.28 -2.20 19.10
C GLU A 149 -10.72 -0.80 19.56
N ALA A 150 -10.17 0.25 18.96
CA ALA A 150 -10.45 1.63 19.36
C ALA A 150 -11.82 2.14 18.90
N VAL A 151 -12.20 1.89 17.64
CA VAL A 151 -13.36 2.52 16.99
C VAL A 151 -14.61 1.65 17.08
N ASN A 152 -14.46 0.32 17.13
CA ASN A 152 -15.53 -0.68 17.06
C ASN A 152 -16.51 -0.38 15.90
N PRO A 153 -16.01 -0.32 14.65
CA PRO A 153 -16.83 0.01 13.48
C PRO A 153 -17.82 -1.11 13.16
N ARG A 154 -18.85 -0.83 12.36
CA ARG A 154 -19.72 -1.88 11.80
C ARG A 154 -19.00 -2.72 10.76
N LYS A 155 -18.17 -2.07 9.95
CA LYS A 155 -17.30 -2.65 8.91
C LYS A 155 -16.08 -1.76 8.76
N VAL A 156 -14.92 -2.36 8.51
CA VAL A 156 -13.71 -1.65 8.09
C VAL A 156 -12.91 -2.49 7.13
N GLU A 157 -12.32 -1.85 6.15
CA GLU A 157 -11.36 -2.42 5.23
C GLU A 157 -10.13 -1.51 5.15
N ILE A 158 -8.94 -2.10 5.25
CA ILE A 158 -7.68 -1.37 5.20
C ILE A 158 -6.85 -1.92 4.05
N HIS A 159 -6.38 -1.01 3.19
CA HIS A 159 -5.51 -1.33 2.07
C HIS A 159 -4.17 -0.62 2.23
N GLY A 160 -3.08 -1.38 2.15
CA GLY A 160 -1.73 -0.86 2.04
C GLY A 160 -1.18 -1.08 0.64
N ARG A 161 -0.88 0.00 -0.09
CA ARG A 161 -0.19 -0.05 -1.39
C ARG A 161 1.23 0.43 -1.22
N PHE A 162 2.17 -0.51 -1.19
CA PHE A 162 3.59 -0.25 -0.98
C PHE A 162 4.31 0.05 -2.29
N GLY A 163 5.27 0.98 -2.21
CA GLY A 163 6.12 1.36 -3.32
C GLY A 163 6.99 0.21 -3.84
N ALA A 164 7.40 0.31 -5.10
CA ALA A 164 8.19 -0.74 -5.74
C ALA A 164 9.57 -0.93 -5.08
N ARG A 165 9.93 -2.19 -4.83
CA ARG A 165 11.25 -2.63 -4.39
C ARG A 165 11.78 -3.68 -5.35
N GLY A 166 12.90 -3.39 -6.02
CA GLY A 166 13.41 -4.28 -7.06
C GLY A 166 12.41 -4.57 -8.18
N GLY A 167 11.53 -3.62 -8.50
CA GLY A 167 10.47 -3.79 -9.49
C GLY A 167 9.19 -4.47 -8.99
N ILE A 168 9.15 -4.94 -7.73
CA ILE A 168 7.97 -5.57 -7.13
C ILE A 168 7.19 -4.54 -6.33
N THR A 169 5.90 -4.39 -6.62
CA THR A 169 4.93 -3.64 -5.81
C THR A 169 4.12 -4.61 -4.97
N THR A 170 3.82 -4.23 -3.72
CA THR A 170 3.02 -5.06 -2.81
C THR A 170 1.74 -4.34 -2.45
N GLY A 171 0.60 -5.04 -2.58
CA GLY A 171 -0.69 -4.63 -2.06
C GLY A 171 -1.15 -5.59 -0.98
N VAL A 172 -1.53 -5.08 0.18
CA VAL A 172 -2.09 -5.86 1.29
C VAL A 172 -3.46 -5.31 1.63
N SER A 173 -4.45 -6.20 1.76
CA SER A 173 -5.81 -5.83 2.14
C SER A 173 -6.27 -6.68 3.31
N ALA A 174 -6.87 -6.05 4.31
CA ALA A 174 -7.43 -6.72 5.47
C ALA A 174 -8.77 -6.09 5.85
N ALA A 175 -9.75 -6.89 6.27
CA ALA A 175 -11.11 -6.43 6.56
C ALA A 175 -11.66 -7.03 7.86
N TRP A 176 -12.60 -6.29 8.49
CA TRP A 176 -13.38 -6.73 9.63
C TRP A 176 -14.86 -6.24 9.47
N PRO A 177 -15.88 -7.06 9.84
CA PRO A 177 -15.75 -8.46 10.21
C PRO A 177 -15.20 -9.30 9.06
N LYS A 178 -14.58 -10.42 9.40
CA LYS A 178 -14.07 -11.34 8.40
C LYS A 178 -15.26 -11.88 7.60
N GLU A 179 -15.30 -11.59 6.31
CA GLU A 179 -16.28 -12.23 5.41
C GLU A 179 -15.94 -13.73 5.35
N LEU A 180 -16.90 -14.58 5.71
CA LEU A 180 -16.80 -16.03 5.64
C LEU A 180 -17.05 -16.51 4.22
#